data_aa48b6a14f31acd87c63a988bec88134
#
_entry.id   aa48b6a14f31acd87c63a988bec88134
#
_cell.length_a   1.000
_cell.length_b   1.000
_cell.length_c   1.000
_cell.angle_alpha   90.00
_cell.angle_beta   90.00
_cell.angle_gamma   90.00
#
_symmetry.space_group_name_H-M   'P 1'
#
loop_
_entity.id
_entity.type
_entity.pdbx_description
1 polymer ?
#
loop_
_entity_poly.entity_id
_entity_poly.type
_entity_poly.pdbx_seq_one_letter_code
_entity_poly.pdbx_strand_id
1 'polypeptide(L)'
;MENWQAWRKQQRERLIADRMAVSALQHQHWSNTISDFLQREFLVLQTMKIGLYWPFRGEYDPRSASLYFWESGATLALPEVVDRHKPLVFREWWPDVPMKTGAYNIPVPQGTHRIEPDVLIIPVVGFDQKGYRLGYGSGYYDRTLAAYPVPPLTIGVAFEMQRLENVHPQQHDIAMQYVVTEAGMFKGCF
;
A
#
# COMPACT_ATOMS: atom_id res chain seq x y z
N MET A 1 12.76 21.46 20.04
CA MET A 1 11.95 20.92 18.90
C MET A 1 12.41 19.50 18.64
N GLU A 2 11.54 18.53 18.82
CA GLU A 2 11.85 17.14 18.48
C GLU A 2 12.24 17.05 17.00
N ASN A 3 13.34 16.37 16.71
CA ASN A 3 13.75 16.13 15.33
C ASN A 3 12.81 15.09 14.72
N TRP A 4 11.73 15.55 14.06
CA TRP A 4 10.73 14.68 13.44
C TRP A 4 11.34 13.67 12.43
N GLN A 5 12.47 13.99 11.81
CA GLN A 5 13.17 13.09 10.88
C GLN A 5 13.77 11.91 11.63
N ALA A 6 14.44 12.16 12.76
CA ALA A 6 15.00 11.12 13.61
C ALA A 6 13.89 10.27 14.23
N TRP A 7 12.80 10.90 14.70
CA TRP A 7 11.61 10.20 15.22
C TRP A 7 10.99 9.28 14.16
N ARG A 8 10.72 9.80 12.94
CA ARG A 8 10.17 8.98 11.85
C ARG A 8 11.09 7.81 11.50
N LYS A 9 12.41 8.00 11.50
CA LYS A 9 13.37 6.92 11.26
C LYS A 9 13.27 5.85 12.34
N GLN A 10 13.27 6.23 13.60
CA GLN A 10 13.15 5.30 14.74
C GLN A 10 11.82 4.54 14.70
N GLN A 11 10.70 5.22 14.42
CA GLN A 11 9.40 4.55 14.32
C GLN A 11 9.35 3.54 13.16
N ARG A 12 9.95 3.84 12.00
CA ARG A 12 10.06 2.88 10.89
C ARG A 12 10.81 1.62 11.32
N GLU A 13 11.96 1.79 11.91
CA GLU A 13 12.80 0.66 12.37
C GLU A 13 12.05 -0.21 13.37
N ARG A 14 11.41 0.40 14.38
CA ARG A 14 10.60 -0.27 15.39
C ARG A 14 9.43 -1.02 14.75
N LEU A 15 8.56 -0.33 14.01
CA LEU A 15 7.33 -0.91 13.45
C LEU A 15 7.61 -2.03 12.44
N ILE A 16 8.70 -1.93 11.66
CA ILE A 16 9.12 -3.00 10.76
C ILE A 16 9.61 -4.21 11.57
N ALA A 17 10.41 -3.99 12.61
CA ALA A 17 10.89 -5.08 13.47
C ALA A 17 9.73 -5.78 14.17
N ASP A 18 8.79 -5.01 14.76
CA ASP A 18 7.60 -5.53 15.43
C ASP A 18 6.76 -6.38 14.47
N ARG A 19 6.51 -5.88 13.25
CA ARG A 19 5.75 -6.58 12.21
C ARG A 19 6.44 -7.88 11.77
N MET A 20 7.76 -7.88 11.61
CA MET A 20 8.52 -9.06 11.22
C MET A 20 8.60 -10.11 12.34
N ALA A 21 8.38 -9.72 13.59
CA ALA A 21 8.35 -10.61 14.74
C ALA A 21 6.99 -11.32 14.93
N VAL A 22 5.96 -10.91 14.18
CA VAL A 22 4.63 -11.56 14.23
C VAL A 22 4.76 -13.02 13.75
N SER A 23 4.15 -13.93 14.48
CA SER A 23 4.16 -15.35 14.08
C SER A 23 3.43 -15.57 12.75
N ALA A 24 3.84 -16.56 11.97
CA ALA A 24 3.22 -16.89 10.69
C ALA A 24 1.71 -17.15 10.82
N LEU A 25 1.27 -17.82 11.89
CA LEU A 25 -0.13 -18.09 12.16
C LEU A 25 -0.92 -16.78 12.41
N GLN A 26 -0.38 -15.89 13.21
CA GLN A 26 -1.02 -14.60 13.51
C GLN A 26 -1.07 -13.70 12.28
N HIS A 27 0.03 -13.65 11.52
CA HIS A 27 0.11 -12.90 10.26
C HIS A 27 -0.94 -13.39 9.27
N GLN A 28 -1.09 -14.71 9.12
CA GLN A 28 -2.09 -15.32 8.24
C GLN A 28 -3.52 -14.98 8.70
N HIS A 29 -3.80 -15.07 9.99
CA HIS A 29 -5.11 -14.73 10.56
C HIS A 29 -5.47 -13.26 10.27
N TRP A 30 -4.57 -12.32 10.56
CA TRP A 30 -4.79 -10.91 10.30
C TRP A 30 -4.93 -10.61 8.80
N SER A 31 -4.11 -11.25 7.96
CA SER A 31 -4.19 -11.09 6.51
C SER A 31 -5.52 -11.56 5.94
N ASN A 32 -6.07 -12.68 6.44
CA ASN A 32 -7.39 -13.15 6.03
C ASN A 32 -8.46 -12.14 6.41
N THR A 33 -8.42 -11.60 7.63
CA THR A 33 -9.39 -10.59 8.09
C THR A 33 -9.34 -9.33 7.23
N ILE A 34 -8.15 -8.84 6.88
CA ILE A 34 -7.98 -7.69 5.98
C ILE A 34 -8.56 -8.00 4.60
N SER A 35 -8.29 -9.20 4.06
CA SER A 35 -8.83 -9.64 2.77
C SER A 35 -10.35 -9.65 2.76
N ASP A 36 -10.97 -10.20 3.81
CA ASP A 36 -12.42 -10.23 3.98
C ASP A 36 -13.03 -8.82 4.04
N PHE A 37 -12.37 -7.88 4.75
CA PHE A 37 -12.79 -6.49 4.77
C PHE A 37 -12.73 -5.85 3.39
N LEU A 38 -11.63 -6.01 2.66
CA LEU A 38 -11.47 -5.45 1.33
C LEU A 38 -12.56 -5.98 0.37
N GLN A 39 -12.81 -7.28 0.37
CA GLN A 39 -13.79 -7.91 -0.51
C GLN A 39 -15.23 -7.49 -0.18
N ARG A 40 -15.56 -7.31 1.09
CA ARG A 40 -16.90 -6.97 1.54
C ARG A 40 -17.23 -5.49 1.42
N GLU A 41 -16.30 -4.62 1.81
CA GLU A 41 -16.56 -3.18 1.93
C GLU A 41 -16.27 -2.40 0.63
N PHE A 42 -15.46 -2.98 -0.28
CA PHE A 42 -15.03 -2.31 -1.50
C PHE A 42 -15.48 -3.05 -2.77
N LEU A 43 -16.75 -3.42 -2.86
CA LEU A 43 -17.30 -4.12 -4.04
C LEU A 43 -17.06 -3.36 -5.35
N VAL A 44 -16.97 -2.04 -5.31
CA VAL A 44 -16.67 -1.19 -6.48
C VAL A 44 -15.32 -1.54 -7.13
N LEU A 45 -14.39 -2.14 -6.40
CA LEU A 45 -13.09 -2.56 -6.94
C LEU A 45 -13.21 -3.61 -8.05
N GLN A 46 -14.30 -4.37 -8.13
CA GLN A 46 -14.54 -5.37 -9.17
C GLN A 46 -14.55 -4.81 -10.58
N THR A 47 -14.76 -3.50 -10.74
CA THR A 47 -14.83 -2.83 -12.05
C THR A 47 -13.71 -1.82 -12.27
N MET A 48 -12.74 -1.77 -11.38
CA MET A 48 -11.69 -0.75 -11.36
C MET A 48 -10.32 -1.29 -11.82
N LYS A 49 -9.45 -0.38 -12.20
CA LYS A 49 -8.02 -0.64 -12.34
C LYS A 49 -7.35 -0.45 -10.99
N ILE A 50 -6.85 -1.53 -10.42
CA ILE A 50 -6.32 -1.57 -9.05
C ILE A 50 -4.79 -1.57 -9.09
N GLY A 51 -4.18 -0.51 -8.61
CA GLY A 51 -2.74 -0.48 -8.32
C GLY A 51 -2.47 -1.17 -6.99
N LEU A 52 -1.67 -2.22 -7.04
CA LEU A 52 -1.25 -3.02 -5.90
C LEU A 52 0.19 -2.68 -5.49
N TYR A 53 0.78 -3.53 -4.67
CA TYR A 53 2.20 -3.58 -4.39
C TYR A 53 2.65 -5.04 -4.21
N TRP A 54 3.94 -5.29 -4.35
CA TRP A 54 4.55 -6.57 -4.01
C TRP A 54 4.94 -6.55 -2.54
N PRO A 55 4.43 -7.48 -1.70
CA PRO A 55 4.64 -7.43 -0.26
C PRO A 55 6.11 -7.60 0.12
N PHE A 56 6.55 -6.86 1.11
CA PHE A 56 7.93 -6.82 1.56
C PHE A 56 8.01 -6.73 3.09
N ARG A 57 8.97 -7.42 3.71
CA ARG A 57 9.22 -7.38 5.17
C ARG A 57 7.96 -7.58 6.03
N GLY A 58 7.23 -8.67 5.81
CA GLY A 58 6.05 -9.01 6.60
C GLY A 58 4.82 -8.13 6.37
N GLU A 59 4.74 -7.42 5.26
CA GLU A 59 3.52 -6.70 4.87
C GLU A 59 2.36 -7.68 4.61
N TYR A 60 1.14 -7.17 4.76
CA TYR A 60 -0.03 -7.84 4.23
C TYR A 60 0.15 -8.07 2.71
N ASP A 61 -0.18 -9.26 2.24
CA ASP A 61 -0.12 -9.58 0.81
C ASP A 61 -1.47 -9.28 0.12
N PRO A 62 -1.56 -8.20 -0.67
CA PRO A 62 -2.82 -7.80 -1.29
C PRO A 62 -3.21 -8.70 -2.47
N ARG A 63 -2.28 -9.50 -2.99
CA ARG A 63 -2.53 -10.31 -4.20
C ARG A 63 -3.65 -11.32 -3.99
N SER A 64 -3.73 -11.93 -2.81
CA SER A 64 -4.77 -12.91 -2.49
C SER A 64 -6.18 -12.30 -2.58
N ALA A 65 -6.43 -11.14 -1.95
CA ALA A 65 -7.72 -10.46 -2.05
C ALA A 65 -7.98 -9.92 -3.47
N SER A 66 -6.92 -9.50 -4.15
CA SER A 66 -7.04 -8.90 -5.47
C SER A 66 -7.37 -9.89 -6.57
N LEU A 67 -7.03 -11.17 -6.41
CA LEU A 67 -7.47 -12.22 -7.33
C LEU A 67 -9.00 -12.33 -7.37
N TYR A 68 -9.66 -12.19 -6.24
CA TYR A 68 -11.13 -12.14 -6.19
C TYR A 68 -11.68 -10.99 -7.05
N PHE A 69 -11.10 -9.80 -6.99
CA PHE A 69 -11.52 -8.68 -7.83
C PHE A 69 -11.18 -8.91 -9.31
N TRP A 70 -10.02 -9.47 -9.60
CA TRP A 70 -9.60 -9.80 -10.97
C TRP A 70 -10.54 -10.81 -11.64
N GLU A 71 -10.90 -11.87 -10.94
CA GLU A 71 -11.88 -12.87 -11.40
C GLU A 71 -13.27 -12.26 -11.63
N SER A 72 -13.57 -11.15 -10.93
CA SER A 72 -14.80 -10.38 -11.10
C SER A 72 -14.72 -9.32 -12.20
N GLY A 73 -13.56 -9.11 -12.86
CA GLY A 73 -13.40 -8.21 -14.01
C GLY A 73 -12.49 -6.98 -13.76
N ALA A 74 -11.92 -6.81 -12.57
CA ALA A 74 -10.94 -5.75 -12.32
C ALA A 74 -9.64 -5.97 -13.11
N THR A 75 -8.96 -4.87 -13.45
CA THR A 75 -7.59 -4.89 -13.97
C THR A 75 -6.63 -4.65 -12.83
N LEU A 76 -5.63 -5.51 -12.67
CA LEU A 76 -4.59 -5.36 -11.64
C LEU A 76 -3.31 -4.78 -12.21
N ALA A 77 -2.57 -4.02 -11.41
CA ALA A 77 -1.28 -3.48 -11.78
C ALA A 77 -0.32 -3.43 -10.60
N LEU A 78 0.98 -3.64 -10.86
CA LEU A 78 2.06 -3.54 -9.89
C LEU A 78 2.97 -2.34 -10.20
N PRO A 79 3.55 -1.70 -9.17
CA PRO A 79 4.37 -0.53 -9.34
C PRO A 79 5.78 -0.90 -9.83
N GLU A 80 6.28 -0.14 -10.77
CA GLU A 80 7.67 -0.14 -11.22
C GLU A 80 8.34 1.20 -10.86
N VAL A 81 9.48 1.14 -10.20
CA VAL A 81 10.36 2.30 -10.02
C VAL A 81 11.22 2.43 -11.28
N VAL A 82 10.84 3.34 -12.16
CA VAL A 82 11.58 3.59 -13.42
C VAL A 82 12.78 4.48 -13.17
N ASP A 83 12.63 5.46 -12.26
CA ASP A 83 13.67 6.41 -11.91
C ASP A 83 13.57 6.78 -10.42
N ARG A 84 14.72 7.12 -9.83
CA ARG A 84 14.76 7.63 -8.46
C ARG A 84 14.09 9.00 -8.41
N HIS A 85 13.35 9.26 -7.34
CA HIS A 85 12.65 10.54 -7.10
C HIS A 85 11.55 10.88 -8.12
N LYS A 86 11.16 9.95 -8.99
CA LYS A 86 10.00 10.07 -9.88
C LYS A 86 8.78 9.35 -9.32
N PRO A 87 7.56 9.66 -9.80
CA PRO A 87 6.37 8.85 -9.53
C PRO A 87 6.56 7.39 -9.95
N LEU A 88 5.83 6.49 -9.30
CA LEU A 88 5.71 5.10 -9.70
C LEU A 88 4.98 5.01 -11.05
N VAL A 89 5.37 4.04 -11.84
CA VAL A 89 4.66 3.62 -13.05
C VAL A 89 4.00 2.29 -12.75
N PHE A 90 2.71 2.16 -13.00
CA PHE A 90 2.01 0.90 -12.79
C PHE A 90 1.99 0.09 -14.07
N ARG A 91 2.33 -1.22 -13.96
CA ARG A 91 2.33 -2.19 -15.04
C ARG A 91 1.22 -3.19 -14.82
N GLU A 92 0.44 -3.47 -15.84
CA GLU A 92 -0.60 -4.50 -15.79
C GLU A 92 -0.02 -5.82 -15.28
N TRP A 93 -0.75 -6.44 -14.35
CA TRP A 93 -0.35 -7.68 -13.70
C TRP A 93 -1.52 -8.65 -13.61
N TRP A 94 -1.25 -9.92 -13.83
CA TRP A 94 -2.15 -11.06 -13.60
C TRP A 94 -1.32 -12.25 -13.15
N PRO A 95 -1.93 -13.33 -12.57
CA PRO A 95 -1.21 -14.56 -12.27
C PRO A 95 -0.46 -15.06 -13.51
N ASP A 96 0.73 -15.59 -13.31
CA ASP A 96 1.60 -16.16 -14.36
C ASP A 96 2.15 -15.19 -15.41
N VAL A 97 1.92 -13.87 -15.25
CA VAL A 97 2.60 -12.90 -16.11
C VAL A 97 4.13 -13.00 -15.95
N PRO A 98 4.91 -12.90 -17.04
CA PRO A 98 6.35 -12.85 -16.93
C PRO A 98 6.81 -11.71 -16.01
N MET A 99 7.70 -12.04 -15.07
CA MET A 99 8.25 -11.08 -14.10
C MET A 99 9.75 -10.90 -14.31
N LYS A 100 10.25 -9.70 -14.04
CA LYS A 100 11.68 -9.37 -13.95
C LYS A 100 12.02 -8.80 -12.58
N THR A 101 13.29 -8.82 -12.21
CA THR A 101 13.75 -8.12 -10.99
C THR A 101 13.80 -6.63 -11.25
N GLY A 102 13.04 -5.87 -10.45
CA GLY A 102 13.01 -4.42 -10.45
C GLY A 102 13.92 -3.79 -9.38
N ALA A 103 13.72 -2.52 -9.12
CA ALA A 103 14.42 -1.80 -8.04
C ALA A 103 14.16 -2.48 -6.67
N TYR A 104 15.13 -2.40 -5.79
CA TYR A 104 15.10 -2.99 -4.44
C TYR A 104 14.89 -4.53 -4.43
N ASN A 105 15.19 -5.21 -5.53
CA ASN A 105 14.93 -6.65 -5.74
C ASN A 105 13.43 -7.00 -5.67
N ILE A 106 12.55 -6.05 -5.92
CA ILE A 106 11.10 -6.27 -5.96
C ILE A 106 10.72 -6.73 -7.37
N PRO A 107 9.98 -7.85 -7.53
CA PRO A 107 9.50 -8.29 -8.82
C PRO A 107 8.57 -7.27 -9.48
N VAL A 108 8.73 -7.07 -10.80
CA VAL A 108 7.85 -6.22 -11.60
C VAL A 108 7.44 -6.95 -12.89
N PRO A 109 6.21 -6.71 -13.42
CA PRO A 109 5.77 -7.32 -14.68
C PRO A 109 6.69 -6.94 -15.84
N GLN A 110 6.97 -7.91 -16.71
CA GLN A 110 7.81 -7.73 -17.89
C GLN A 110 6.96 -7.67 -19.15
N GLY A 111 7.17 -6.62 -19.97
CA GLY A 111 6.52 -6.52 -21.29
C GLY A 111 5.04 -6.20 -21.28
N THR A 112 4.48 -5.82 -20.12
CA THR A 112 3.05 -5.51 -19.99
C THR A 112 2.75 -4.02 -20.17
N HIS A 113 1.48 -3.71 -20.40
CA HIS A 113 1.02 -2.35 -20.63
C HIS A 113 1.14 -1.48 -19.36
N ARG A 114 1.29 -0.18 -19.58
CA ARG A 114 1.19 0.82 -18.55
C ARG A 114 -0.28 1.06 -18.23
N ILE A 115 -0.62 1.06 -16.94
CA ILE A 115 -1.97 1.28 -16.44
C ILE A 115 -1.97 2.53 -15.57
N GLU A 116 -2.99 3.36 -15.69
CA GLU A 116 -3.31 4.40 -14.73
C GLU A 116 -4.39 3.86 -13.79
N PRO A 117 -4.05 3.53 -12.52
CA PRO A 117 -5.00 2.99 -11.57
C PRO A 117 -6.10 3.99 -11.19
N ASP A 118 -7.32 3.48 -11.05
CA ASP A 118 -8.46 4.21 -10.48
C ASP A 118 -8.42 4.17 -8.95
N VAL A 119 -7.74 3.16 -8.39
CA VAL A 119 -7.52 2.96 -6.96
C VAL A 119 -6.12 2.44 -6.68
N LEU A 120 -5.52 2.87 -5.57
CA LEU A 120 -4.24 2.39 -5.06
C LEU A 120 -4.43 1.72 -3.72
N ILE A 121 -4.06 0.44 -3.62
CA ILE A 121 -3.83 -0.26 -2.36
C ILE A 121 -2.38 -0.01 -1.96
N ILE A 122 -2.18 0.71 -0.86
CA ILE A 122 -0.89 1.28 -0.48
C ILE A 122 -0.34 0.57 0.76
N PRO A 123 0.89 0.01 0.71
CA PRO A 123 1.53 -0.56 1.89
C PRO A 123 1.95 0.54 2.86
N VAL A 124 1.77 0.29 4.16
CA VAL A 124 2.04 1.25 5.21
C VAL A 124 2.97 0.66 6.25
N VAL A 125 3.99 1.41 6.67
CA VAL A 125 4.84 1.05 7.81
C VAL A 125 4.20 1.49 9.12
N GLY A 126 3.55 2.65 9.11
CA GLY A 126 2.76 3.19 10.23
C GLY A 126 1.73 4.17 9.70
N PHE A 127 0.66 4.40 10.46
CA PHE A 127 -0.42 5.32 10.07
C PHE A 127 -1.04 5.98 11.29
N ASP A 128 -1.70 7.12 11.07
CA ASP A 128 -2.50 7.79 12.10
C ASP A 128 -3.98 7.88 11.73
N GLN A 129 -4.80 8.35 12.67
CA GLN A 129 -6.25 8.47 12.50
C GLN A 129 -6.66 9.47 11.40
N LYS A 130 -5.76 10.36 10.99
CA LYS A 130 -6.01 11.32 9.91
C LYS A 130 -5.75 10.74 8.53
N GLY A 131 -5.31 9.48 8.44
CA GLY A 131 -5.00 8.81 7.19
C GLY A 131 -3.59 9.10 6.66
N TYR A 132 -2.76 9.85 7.41
CA TYR A 132 -1.36 10.02 7.04
C TYR A 132 -0.58 8.74 7.31
N ARG A 133 0.43 8.48 6.46
CA ARG A 133 1.25 7.28 6.56
C ARG A 133 2.71 7.57 6.78
N LEU A 134 3.34 6.66 7.46
CA LEU A 134 4.78 6.49 7.52
C LEU A 134 5.14 5.37 6.52
N GLY A 135 5.76 5.74 5.39
CA GLY A 135 6.31 4.79 4.43
C GLY A 135 7.79 4.51 4.69
N TYR A 136 8.47 3.84 3.76
CA TYR A 136 9.92 3.52 3.87
C TYR A 136 10.86 4.74 3.74
N GLY A 137 10.34 5.92 3.47
CA GLY A 137 11.11 7.18 3.45
C GLY A 137 11.53 7.66 2.06
N SER A 138 11.24 6.91 0.99
CA SER A 138 11.56 7.31 -0.38
C SER A 138 10.52 8.24 -1.03
N GLY A 139 9.33 8.40 -0.43
CA GLY A 139 8.27 9.32 -0.87
C GLY A 139 7.64 8.97 -2.23
N TYR A 140 7.76 7.72 -2.70
CA TYR A 140 7.24 7.33 -4.01
C TYR A 140 5.73 7.53 -4.14
N TYR A 141 4.96 7.09 -3.13
CA TYR A 141 3.50 7.23 -3.18
C TYR A 141 3.04 8.68 -3.11
N ASP A 142 3.69 9.55 -2.31
CA ASP A 142 3.33 10.97 -2.25
C ASP A 142 3.57 11.67 -3.60
N ARG A 143 4.73 11.40 -4.23
CA ARG A 143 5.00 11.91 -5.58
C ARG A 143 4.04 11.36 -6.63
N THR A 144 3.68 10.07 -6.51
CA THR A 144 2.75 9.43 -7.43
C THR A 144 1.37 10.07 -7.32
N LEU A 145 0.85 10.22 -6.10
CA LEU A 145 -0.45 10.85 -5.85
C LEU A 145 -0.47 12.31 -6.31
N ALA A 146 0.60 13.06 -6.05
CA ALA A 146 0.73 14.45 -6.49
C ALA A 146 0.81 14.62 -8.02
N ALA A 147 1.16 13.57 -8.75
CA ALA A 147 1.26 13.61 -10.22
C ALA A 147 -0.06 13.32 -10.95
N TYR A 148 -1.07 12.80 -10.26
CA TYR A 148 -2.38 12.53 -10.86
C TYR A 148 -3.18 13.82 -11.01
N PRO A 149 -3.74 14.12 -12.19
CA PRO A 149 -4.67 15.24 -12.36
C PRO A 149 -5.95 15.08 -11.53
N VAL A 150 -6.43 13.84 -11.44
CA VAL A 150 -7.53 13.43 -10.57
C VAL A 150 -6.98 12.33 -9.67
N PRO A 151 -6.88 12.56 -8.35
CA PRO A 151 -6.33 11.56 -7.44
C PRO A 151 -7.13 10.26 -7.47
N PRO A 152 -6.47 9.09 -7.55
CA PRO A 152 -7.14 7.80 -7.42
C PRO A 152 -7.67 7.62 -6.00
N LEU A 153 -8.64 6.71 -5.84
CA LEU A 153 -9.03 6.23 -4.52
C LEU A 153 -7.81 5.62 -3.81
N THR A 154 -7.58 5.97 -2.55
CA THR A 154 -6.44 5.46 -1.79
C THR A 154 -6.88 4.65 -0.58
N ILE A 155 -6.42 3.40 -0.53
CA ILE A 155 -6.68 2.45 0.56
C ILE A 155 -5.34 2.01 1.12
N GLY A 156 -4.98 2.53 2.29
CA GLY A 156 -3.82 2.04 3.03
C GLY A 156 -4.13 0.69 3.68
N VAL A 157 -3.17 -0.22 3.66
CA VAL A 157 -3.29 -1.50 4.37
C VAL A 157 -2.14 -1.69 5.33
N ALA A 158 -2.45 -2.07 6.55
CA ALA A 158 -1.50 -2.25 7.64
C ALA A 158 -2.09 -3.21 8.69
N PHE A 159 -1.28 -3.68 9.63
CA PHE A 159 -1.78 -4.30 10.85
C PHE A 159 -2.04 -3.24 11.92
N GLU A 160 -3.02 -3.45 12.78
CA GLU A 160 -3.43 -2.48 13.81
C GLU A 160 -2.28 -2.07 14.72
N MET A 161 -1.34 -2.97 14.99
CA MET A 161 -0.12 -2.70 15.74
C MET A 161 0.76 -1.59 15.14
N GLN A 162 0.52 -1.20 13.89
CA GLN A 162 1.25 -0.15 13.18
C GLN A 162 0.57 1.23 13.32
N ARG A 163 -0.52 1.32 14.10
CA ARG A 163 -1.18 2.58 14.42
C ARG A 163 -0.30 3.45 15.30
N LEU A 164 -0.22 4.71 14.95
CA LEU A 164 0.46 5.77 15.70
C LEU A 164 -0.55 6.85 16.09
N GLU A 165 -0.27 7.57 17.15
CA GLU A 165 -1.07 8.73 17.52
C GLU A 165 -0.96 9.85 16.46
N ASN A 166 0.27 10.07 15.97
CA ASN A 166 0.57 11.08 14.96
C ASN A 166 1.84 10.64 14.18
N VAL A 167 1.80 10.70 12.86
CA VAL A 167 2.98 10.45 12.03
C VAL A 167 3.83 11.71 11.78
N HIS A 168 3.43 12.86 12.36
CA HIS A 168 4.05 14.17 12.14
C HIS A 168 4.10 14.54 10.65
N PRO A 169 2.94 14.65 9.97
CA PRO A 169 2.89 14.85 8.52
C PRO A 169 3.56 16.15 8.11
N GLN A 170 4.19 16.12 6.95
CA GLN A 170 4.84 17.27 6.33
C GLN A 170 3.97 17.81 5.19
N GLN A 171 4.23 19.00 4.73
CA GLN A 171 3.43 19.69 3.69
C GLN A 171 3.22 18.87 2.41
N HIS A 172 4.15 18.00 2.07
CA HIS A 172 4.09 17.16 0.86
C HIS A 172 3.50 15.75 1.11
N ASP A 173 3.19 15.41 2.36
CA ASP A 173 2.56 14.12 2.67
C ASP A 173 1.07 14.19 2.32
N ILE A 174 0.57 13.20 1.59
CA ILE A 174 -0.83 13.11 1.16
C ILE A 174 -1.54 12.04 1.97
N ALA A 175 -2.62 12.42 2.66
CA ALA A 175 -3.41 11.48 3.44
C ALA A 175 -4.15 10.48 2.55
N MET A 176 -4.32 9.25 3.03
CA MET A 176 -5.11 8.22 2.39
C MET A 176 -6.58 8.37 2.77
N GLN A 177 -7.49 8.06 1.84
CA GLN A 177 -8.93 8.14 2.07
C GLN A 177 -9.44 7.08 3.03
N TYR A 178 -8.85 5.88 2.95
CA TYR A 178 -9.17 4.77 3.85
C TYR A 178 -7.89 4.10 4.34
N VAL A 179 -7.97 3.53 5.53
CA VAL A 179 -6.98 2.59 6.06
C VAL A 179 -7.72 1.36 6.54
N VAL A 180 -7.29 0.18 6.10
CA VAL A 180 -7.85 -1.11 6.49
C VAL A 180 -6.82 -1.89 7.30
N THR A 181 -7.26 -2.38 8.46
CA THR A 181 -6.50 -3.27 9.34
C THR A 181 -7.35 -4.48 9.71
N GLU A 182 -6.80 -5.45 10.41
CA GLU A 182 -7.59 -6.56 10.97
C GLU A 182 -8.59 -6.12 12.05
N ALA A 183 -8.43 -4.92 12.62
CA ALA A 183 -9.37 -4.36 13.59
C ALA A 183 -10.52 -3.59 12.94
N GLY A 184 -10.44 -3.27 11.66
CA GLY A 184 -11.49 -2.58 10.92
C GLY A 184 -10.99 -1.62 9.85
N MET A 185 -11.94 -0.86 9.31
CA MET A 185 -11.70 0.18 8.31
C MET A 185 -11.88 1.56 8.94
N PHE A 186 -10.97 2.45 8.62
CA PHE A 186 -11.02 3.86 9.04
C PHE A 186 -11.06 4.75 7.81
N LYS A 187 -11.90 5.76 7.85
CA LYS A 187 -11.88 6.84 6.86
C LYS A 187 -10.97 7.95 7.35
N GLY A 188 -10.00 8.36 6.53
CA GLY A 188 -9.15 9.51 6.84
C GLY A 188 -10.01 10.78 7.00
N CYS A 189 -9.68 11.59 8.00
CA CYS A 189 -10.31 12.89 8.17
C CYS A 189 -9.53 13.93 7.35
N PHE A 190 -10.12 14.42 6.27
CA PHE A 190 -9.62 15.52 5.44
C PHE A 190 -10.14 16.85 5.96
#